data_380c9f894aef475b54392b9b1028dc00
#
_entry.id   380c9f894aef475b54392b9b1028dc00
#
_cell.length_a   1.000
_cell.length_b   1.000
_cell.length_c   1.000
_cell.angle_alpha   90.00
_cell.angle_beta   90.00
_cell.angle_gamma   90.00
#
_symmetry.space_group_name_H-M   'P 1'
#
loop_
_entity.id
_entity.type
_entity.pdbx_description
1 polymer ?
#
loop_
_entity_poly.entity_id
_entity_poly.type
_entity_poly.pdbx_seq_one_letter_code
_entity_poly.pdbx_strand_id
1 'polypeptide(L)'
;MIAIAVDDEPLMLGALTKAIKASEDITAVADFTSCEDALDYIKSTPADIAFLDINMRGMGGLALAEKIIGFCPKCKIVFCTGYEEYAIQAFKLHASGYLMKPISAKDV
;
A
#
# COMPACT_ATOMS: atom_id res chain seq x y z
N MET A 1 -8.19 12.03 -2.68
CA MET A 1 -8.29 10.59 -2.35
C MET A 1 -7.78 10.32 -0.95
N ILE A 2 -8.37 9.35 -0.29
CA ILE A 2 -7.90 8.86 1.01
C ILE A 2 -7.01 7.65 0.75
N ALA A 3 -5.80 7.66 1.33
CA ALA A 3 -4.81 6.61 1.12
C ALA A 3 -4.46 5.90 2.43
N ILE A 4 -4.06 4.64 2.32
CA ILE A 4 -3.36 3.95 3.40
C ILE A 4 -1.97 3.54 2.90
N ALA A 5 -1.04 3.45 3.83
CA ALA A 5 0.34 3.02 3.55
C ALA A 5 0.73 1.95 4.56
N VAL A 6 1.25 0.83 4.10
CA VAL A 6 1.60 -0.30 4.97
C VAL A 6 3.01 -0.79 4.65
N ASP A 7 3.88 -0.77 5.64
CA ASP A 7 5.26 -1.27 5.55
C ASP A 7 5.71 -1.59 6.97
N ASP A 8 6.25 -2.77 7.22
CA ASP A 8 6.64 -3.19 8.56
C ASP A 8 7.96 -2.55 9.05
N GLU A 9 8.67 -1.84 8.16
CA GLU A 9 9.85 -1.07 8.54
C GLU A 9 9.49 0.40 8.75
N PRO A 10 9.58 0.93 9.99
CA PRO A 10 9.14 2.30 10.28
C PRO A 10 9.83 3.38 9.44
N LEU A 11 11.13 3.23 9.15
CA LEU A 11 11.84 4.20 8.33
C LEU A 11 11.34 4.22 6.89
N MET A 12 11.08 3.04 6.32
CA MET A 12 10.56 2.95 4.96
C MET A 12 9.13 3.44 4.90
N LEU A 13 8.33 3.14 5.91
CA LEU A 13 6.96 3.65 6.02
C LEU A 13 6.93 5.17 6.09
N GLY A 14 7.83 5.76 6.88
CA GLY A 14 7.94 7.21 6.99
C GLY A 14 8.28 7.87 5.64
N ALA A 15 9.21 7.29 4.90
CA ALA A 15 9.59 7.79 3.57
C ALA A 15 8.42 7.68 2.58
N LEU A 16 7.72 6.55 2.60
CA LEU A 16 6.55 6.32 1.74
C LEU A 16 5.44 7.31 2.07
N THR A 17 5.12 7.46 3.34
CA THR A 17 4.07 8.38 3.80
C THR A 17 4.38 9.81 3.38
N LYS A 18 5.64 10.23 3.51
CA LYS A 18 6.08 11.57 3.09
C LYS A 18 5.88 11.77 1.60
N ALA A 19 6.24 10.76 0.79
CA ALA A 19 6.07 10.83 -0.67
C ALA A 19 4.59 10.90 -1.04
N ILE A 20 3.72 10.15 -0.35
CA ILE A 20 2.28 10.17 -0.59
C ILE A 20 1.69 11.55 -0.26
N LYS A 21 2.08 12.12 0.87
CA LYS A 21 1.59 13.43 1.32
C LYS A 21 1.97 14.56 0.37
N ALA A 22 3.03 14.38 -0.42
CA ALA A 22 3.44 15.37 -1.41
C ALA A 22 2.53 15.40 -2.64
N SER A 23 1.69 14.39 -2.83
CA SER A 23 0.74 14.34 -3.94
C SER A 23 -0.48 15.20 -3.65
N GLU A 24 -0.85 16.07 -4.59
CA GLU A 24 -2.02 16.91 -4.46
C GLU A 24 -3.33 16.14 -4.49
N ASP A 25 -3.32 14.95 -5.08
CA ASP A 25 -4.52 14.11 -5.19
C ASP A 25 -4.87 13.39 -3.88
N ILE A 26 -3.93 13.33 -2.95
CA ILE A 26 -4.13 12.65 -1.67
C ILE A 26 -4.50 13.67 -0.59
N THR A 27 -5.70 13.54 -0.04
CA THR A 27 -6.22 14.45 0.99
C THR A 27 -5.94 13.98 2.41
N ALA A 28 -5.79 12.67 2.60
CA ALA A 28 -5.48 12.09 3.90
C ALA A 28 -4.74 10.77 3.70
N VAL A 29 -3.81 10.46 4.59
CA VAL A 29 -3.11 9.18 4.59
C VAL A 29 -3.02 8.63 6.03
N ALA A 30 -3.34 7.35 6.18
CA ALA A 30 -3.14 6.61 7.42
C ALA A 30 -2.06 5.56 7.18
N ASP A 31 -1.10 5.46 8.09
CA ASP A 31 0.03 4.54 7.92
C ASP A 31 0.04 3.46 9.00
N PHE A 32 0.53 2.29 8.64
CA PHE A 32 0.51 1.11 9.51
C PHE A 32 1.79 0.30 9.33
N THR A 33 2.34 -0.20 10.44
CA THR A 33 3.43 -1.17 10.40
C THR A 33 2.92 -2.61 10.51
N SER A 34 1.63 -2.79 10.73
CA SER A 34 0.99 -4.10 10.89
C SER A 34 -0.12 -4.28 9.86
N CYS A 35 -0.11 -5.44 9.18
CA CYS A 35 -1.16 -5.80 8.22
C CYS A 35 -2.51 -5.91 8.90
N GLU A 36 -2.55 -6.47 10.10
CA GLU A 36 -3.78 -6.65 10.86
C GLU A 36 -4.43 -5.32 11.21
N ASP A 37 -3.61 -4.35 11.64
CA ASP A 37 -4.11 -3.01 11.96
C ASP A 37 -4.65 -2.30 10.73
N ALA A 38 -3.99 -2.47 9.60
CA ALA A 38 -4.43 -1.90 8.33
C ALA A 38 -5.78 -2.48 7.91
N LEU A 39 -5.95 -3.81 8.05
CA LEU A 39 -7.22 -4.47 7.74
C LEU A 39 -8.34 -4.00 8.64
N ASP A 40 -8.09 -3.89 9.93
CA ASP A 40 -9.10 -3.41 10.88
C ASP A 40 -9.54 -1.99 10.53
N TYR A 41 -8.60 -1.15 10.14
CA TYR A 41 -8.89 0.22 9.72
C TYR A 41 -9.78 0.24 8.48
N ILE A 42 -9.44 -0.54 7.45
CA ILE A 42 -10.13 -0.48 6.17
C ILE A 42 -11.54 -1.08 6.24
N LYS A 43 -11.79 -1.96 7.18
CA LYS A 43 -13.13 -2.53 7.41
C LYS A 43 -14.13 -1.46 7.82
N SER A 44 -13.69 -0.45 8.57
CA SER A 44 -14.56 0.63 9.07
C SER A 44 -14.37 1.94 8.31
N THR A 45 -13.23 2.14 7.66
CA THR A 45 -12.90 3.39 6.97
C THR A 45 -12.37 3.07 5.57
N PRO A 46 -13.24 3.02 4.56
CA PRO A 46 -12.82 2.72 3.20
C PRO A 46 -11.76 3.70 2.70
N ALA A 47 -10.76 3.17 1.99
CA ALA A 47 -9.72 3.97 1.37
C ALA A 47 -9.86 3.90 -0.15
N ASP A 48 -9.40 4.94 -0.83
CA ASP A 48 -9.42 5.00 -2.29
C ASP A 48 -8.20 4.30 -2.90
N ILE A 49 -7.07 4.30 -2.18
CA ILE A 49 -5.83 3.73 -2.67
C ILE A 49 -5.01 3.19 -1.49
N ALA A 50 -4.37 2.05 -1.68
CA ALA A 50 -3.51 1.42 -0.69
C ALA A 50 -2.11 1.22 -1.28
N PHE A 51 -1.10 1.76 -0.59
CA PHE A 51 0.30 1.57 -0.92
C PHE A 51 0.86 0.51 0.02
N LEU A 52 1.26 -0.64 -0.51
CA LEU A 52 1.64 -1.80 0.28
C LEU A 52 3.05 -2.28 -0.07
N ASP A 53 3.88 -2.52 0.95
CA ASP A 53 5.09 -3.29 0.77
C ASP A 53 4.72 -4.76 0.58
N ILE A 54 5.44 -5.48 -0.25
CA ILE A 54 5.18 -6.92 -0.49
C ILE A 54 5.81 -7.76 0.60
N ASN A 55 7.09 -7.51 0.91
CA ASN A 55 7.82 -8.31 1.90
C ASN A 55 7.62 -7.76 3.31
N MET A 56 6.60 -8.25 3.98
CA MET A 56 6.29 -7.92 5.36
C MET A 56 6.17 -9.18 6.19
N ARG A 57 6.48 -9.06 7.49
CA ARG A 57 6.30 -10.17 8.43
C ARG A 57 4.82 -10.52 8.56
N GLY A 58 4.55 -11.79 8.79
CA GLY A 58 3.19 -12.29 8.92
C GLY A 58 2.54 -12.46 7.56
N MET A 59 1.42 -11.78 7.34
CA MET A 59 0.58 -11.96 6.16
C MET A 59 1.28 -11.62 4.83
N GLY A 60 2.10 -10.56 4.81
CA GLY A 60 2.70 -10.07 3.58
C GLY A 60 1.76 -9.22 2.74
N GLY A 61 2.35 -8.46 1.82
CA GLY A 61 1.61 -7.46 1.03
C GLY A 61 0.66 -8.04 0.02
N LEU A 62 1.02 -9.17 -0.61
CA LEU A 62 0.14 -9.79 -1.61
C LEU A 62 -1.13 -10.32 -0.98
N ALA A 63 -1.02 -11.03 0.15
CA ALA A 63 -2.17 -11.53 0.87
C ALA A 63 -3.02 -10.39 1.45
N LEU A 64 -2.37 -9.34 1.94
CA LEU A 64 -3.07 -8.15 2.43
C LEU A 64 -3.90 -7.51 1.31
N ALA A 65 -3.33 -7.38 0.11
CA ALA A 65 -4.02 -6.83 -1.04
C ALA A 65 -5.28 -7.61 -1.40
N GLU A 66 -5.20 -8.95 -1.39
CA GLU A 66 -6.37 -9.79 -1.66
C GLU A 66 -7.48 -9.53 -0.65
N LYS A 67 -7.13 -9.41 0.62
CA LYS A 67 -8.13 -9.13 1.68
C LYS A 67 -8.72 -7.74 1.56
N ILE A 68 -7.90 -6.74 1.23
CA ILE A 68 -8.38 -5.37 1.03
C ILE A 68 -9.38 -5.32 -0.13
N ILE A 69 -9.07 -5.97 -1.24
CA ILE A 69 -9.96 -6.04 -2.40
C ILE A 69 -11.29 -6.70 -2.02
N GLY A 70 -11.27 -7.71 -1.16
CA GLY A 70 -12.46 -8.38 -0.67
C GLY A 70 -13.38 -7.46 0.14
N PHE A 71 -12.82 -6.58 0.97
CA PHE A 71 -13.59 -5.63 1.79
C PHE A 71 -13.90 -4.33 1.05
N CYS A 72 -13.04 -3.92 0.15
CA CYS A 72 -13.13 -2.63 -0.52
C CYS A 72 -12.75 -2.80 -2.00
N PRO A 73 -13.65 -3.36 -2.84
CA PRO A 73 -13.32 -3.69 -4.24
C PRO A 73 -12.89 -2.50 -5.08
N LYS A 74 -13.27 -1.31 -4.70
CA LYS A 74 -12.92 -0.09 -5.44
C LYS A 74 -11.57 0.51 -5.03
N CYS A 75 -10.95 -0.02 -3.98
CA CYS A 75 -9.64 0.45 -3.53
C CYS A 75 -8.57 0.06 -4.55
N LYS A 76 -7.82 1.04 -5.01
CA LYS A 76 -6.70 0.79 -5.92
C LYS A 76 -5.51 0.31 -5.11
N ILE A 77 -4.80 -0.69 -5.62
CA ILE A 77 -3.63 -1.26 -4.95
C ILE A 77 -2.38 -0.85 -5.69
N VAL A 78 -1.43 -0.27 -4.96
CA VAL A 78 -0.09 0.07 -5.48
C VAL A 78 0.94 -0.62 -4.60
N PHE A 79 1.70 -1.53 -5.18
CA PHE A 79 2.78 -2.19 -4.46
C PHE A 79 4.05 -1.35 -4.49
N CYS A 80 4.72 -1.27 -3.36
CA CYS A 80 5.97 -0.54 -3.19
C CYS A 80 7.01 -1.50 -2.62
N THR A 81 7.98 -1.91 -3.44
CA THR A 81 8.93 -2.94 -3.03
C THR A 81 10.30 -2.73 -3.68
N GLY A 82 11.34 -3.32 -3.08
CA GLY A 82 12.67 -3.37 -3.67
C GLY A 82 12.88 -4.54 -4.62
N TYR A 83 11.86 -5.35 -4.89
CA TYR A 83 11.98 -6.59 -5.65
C TYR A 83 11.08 -6.59 -6.88
N GLU A 84 11.68 -6.83 -8.06
CA GLU A 84 10.94 -6.91 -9.33
C GLU A 84 10.19 -8.23 -9.48
N GLU A 85 10.64 -9.26 -8.79
CA GLU A 85 10.17 -10.64 -8.98
C GLU A 85 8.69 -10.85 -8.64
N TYR A 86 8.08 -9.88 -7.93
CA TYR A 86 6.67 -9.98 -7.56
C TYR A 86 5.71 -9.29 -8.54
N ALA A 87 6.25 -8.71 -9.62
CA ALA A 87 5.43 -7.94 -10.56
C ALA A 87 4.34 -8.80 -11.23
N ILE A 88 4.63 -10.06 -11.52
CA ILE A 88 3.66 -10.97 -12.14
C ILE A 88 2.49 -11.24 -11.18
N GLN A 89 2.78 -11.51 -9.91
CA GLN A 89 1.75 -11.73 -8.90
C GLN A 89 0.91 -10.48 -8.70
N ALA A 90 1.53 -9.30 -8.66
CA ALA A 90 0.82 -8.04 -8.57
C ALA A 90 -0.12 -7.82 -9.75
N PHE A 91 0.34 -8.15 -10.96
CA PHE A 91 -0.47 -8.06 -12.17
C PHE A 91 -1.70 -8.97 -12.09
N LYS A 92 -1.51 -10.19 -11.60
CA LYS A 92 -2.62 -11.16 -11.42
C LYS A 92 -3.69 -10.66 -10.46
N LEU A 93 -3.32 -9.81 -9.49
CA LEU A 93 -4.24 -9.19 -8.54
C LEU A 93 -4.86 -7.91 -9.08
N HIS A 94 -4.60 -7.55 -10.33
CA HIS A 94 -5.06 -6.31 -10.94
C HIS A 94 -4.62 -5.07 -10.18
N ALA A 95 -3.36 -5.06 -9.69
CA ALA A 95 -2.80 -3.90 -9.02
C ALA A 95 -2.78 -2.70 -9.96
N SER A 96 -3.09 -1.53 -9.41
CA SER A 96 -3.08 -0.28 -10.17
C SER A 96 -1.67 0.26 -10.42
N GLY A 97 -0.70 -0.17 -9.61
CA GLY A 97 0.68 0.25 -9.77
C GLY A 97 1.66 -0.65 -9.06
N TYR A 98 2.91 -0.52 -9.43
CA TYR A 98 4.02 -1.27 -8.86
C TYR A 98 5.24 -0.34 -8.86
N LEU A 99 5.63 0.13 -7.69
CA LEU A 99 6.72 1.09 -7.54
C LEU A 99 7.94 0.42 -6.92
N MET A 100 9.11 0.73 -7.46
CA MET A 100 10.37 0.20 -6.94
C MET A 100 10.94 1.16 -5.88
N LYS A 101 11.40 0.60 -4.77
CA LYS A 101 12.09 1.38 -3.73
C LYS A 101 13.48 1.79 -4.22
N PRO A 102 13.96 2.98 -3.85
CA PRO A 102 13.33 3.99 -3.00
C PRO A 102 12.23 4.77 -3.71
N ILE A 103 11.15 5.06 -2.98
CA ILE A 103 9.99 5.78 -3.53
C ILE A 103 10.18 7.27 -3.32
N SER A 104 9.91 8.06 -4.36
CA SER A 104 9.93 9.51 -4.28
C SER A 104 8.55 10.10 -4.58
N ALA A 105 8.37 11.39 -4.34
CA ALA A 105 7.12 12.08 -4.63
C ALA A 105 6.73 11.98 -6.11
N LYS A 106 7.70 11.86 -7.01
CA LYS A 106 7.45 11.72 -8.45
C LYS A 106 6.80 10.39 -8.81
N ASP A 107 7.02 9.36 -8.00
CA ASP A 107 6.50 8.01 -8.26
C ASP A 107 5.04 7.87 -7.84
N VAL A 108 4.59 8.70 -6.93
CA VAL A 108 3.22 8.71 -6.44
C VAL A 108 2.30 9.58 -7.35
#